data_7326842feebd4a81dce665ac42a920f6
#
_entry.id   7326842feebd4a81dce665ac42a920f6
#
_cell.length_a   1.000
_cell.length_b   1.000
_cell.length_c   1.000
_cell.angle_alpha   90.00
_cell.angle_beta   90.00
_cell.angle_gamma   90.00
#
_symmetry.space_group_name_H-M   'P 1'
#
loop_
_entity.id
_entity.type
_entity.pdbx_description
1 polymer ?
#
loop_
_entity_poly.entity_id
_entity_poly.type
_entity_poly.pdbx_seq_one_letter_code
_entity_poly.pdbx_strand_id
1 'polypeptide(L)'
;MYGKKSLVFGLILSGLPVVAAAEQLVLGIIGDATRIAYLDKTFLQPFSKSTGISVKIASISENDGGDEVELFKRASREKWDFLTLDEAQALRLCAAGDLAPTGTMRQRQNSLLPEISKAVTCHSFKEPRTETIVYNLNAYQRDIPDHISAFFDLERFPGKRAVALQAPGLLEMALMAQGVPASQVYHLLSTTRGVELAIGVFAQVKSQIIWTDDHAEAESLLADGSATMGLIETGAKTDGDANASPESVQPLNRLGATSSIAHHTSWIPTAAGEGSVTALEQFIEYAEQANISTVQLGAGIHRDARWFATVSPNIKTRLDGWSATLQ
;
A
#
# COMPACT_ATOMS: atom_id res chain seq x y z
N MET A 1 69.22 -58.42 -0.56
CA MET A 1 67.97 -58.04 -1.26
C MET A 1 67.14 -57.23 -0.29
N TYR A 2 67.17 -55.90 -0.40
CA TYR A 2 66.41 -55.01 0.47
C TYR A 2 65.16 -54.48 -0.31
N GLY A 3 63.96 -54.85 0.17
CA GLY A 3 62.71 -54.35 -0.38
C GLY A 3 62.36 -53.00 0.22
N LYS A 4 62.24 -51.94 -0.62
CA LYS A 4 61.71 -50.66 -0.25
C LYS A 4 60.19 -50.70 -0.15
N LYS A 5 59.61 -50.47 1.02
CA LYS A 5 58.20 -50.23 1.20
C LYS A 5 57.92 -48.73 1.00
N SER A 6 57.24 -48.36 -0.05
CA SER A 6 56.70 -47.00 -0.24
C SER A 6 55.44 -46.83 0.57
N LEU A 7 55.47 -45.90 1.53
CA LEU A 7 54.21 -45.40 2.21
C LEU A 7 53.60 -44.33 1.34
N VAL A 8 52.40 -44.59 0.86
CA VAL A 8 51.54 -43.58 0.21
C VAL A 8 50.77 -42.90 1.33
N PHE A 9 51.07 -41.62 1.56
CA PHE A 9 50.34 -40.75 2.48
C PHE A 9 49.14 -40.17 1.70
N GLY A 10 47.95 -40.71 1.95
CA GLY A 10 46.72 -40.17 1.40
C GLY A 10 46.34 -38.88 2.15
N LEU A 11 46.37 -37.73 1.50
CA LEU A 11 45.84 -36.46 2.00
C LEU A 11 44.31 -36.52 1.94
N ILE A 12 43.67 -36.68 3.11
CA ILE A 12 42.23 -36.52 3.25
C ILE A 12 41.99 -35.03 3.33
N LEU A 13 41.58 -34.39 2.22
CA LEU A 13 40.98 -33.04 2.24
C LEU A 13 39.61 -33.16 2.91
N SER A 14 39.52 -32.86 4.20
CA SER A 14 38.24 -32.63 4.89
C SER A 14 37.68 -31.29 4.37
N GLY A 15 36.79 -31.35 3.39
CA GLY A 15 35.97 -30.21 2.98
C GLY A 15 35.10 -29.80 4.14
N LEU A 16 35.42 -28.71 4.81
CA LEU A 16 34.52 -28.05 5.74
C LEU A 16 33.29 -27.60 4.93
N PRO A 17 32.06 -27.89 5.41
CA PRO A 17 30.88 -27.35 4.76
C PRO A 17 30.96 -25.81 4.85
N VAL A 18 31.04 -25.15 3.71
CA VAL A 18 30.83 -23.72 3.63
C VAL A 18 29.33 -23.54 3.97
N VAL A 19 29.08 -23.15 5.20
CA VAL A 19 27.74 -22.67 5.58
C VAL A 19 27.54 -21.37 4.81
N ALA A 20 26.85 -21.45 3.67
CA ALA A 20 26.38 -20.25 3.00
C ALA A 20 25.59 -19.45 4.03
N ALA A 21 25.97 -18.21 4.28
CA ALA A 21 25.18 -17.31 5.11
C ALA A 21 23.75 -17.29 4.52
N ALA A 22 22.77 -17.53 5.39
CA ALA A 22 21.37 -17.47 4.94
C ALA A 22 21.12 -16.07 4.37
N GLU A 23 20.66 -16.04 3.13
CA GLU A 23 20.39 -14.79 2.43
C GLU A 23 19.21 -14.06 3.09
N GLN A 24 19.29 -12.74 3.23
CA GLN A 24 18.30 -11.93 3.90
C GLN A 24 17.94 -10.71 3.05
N LEU A 25 16.65 -10.43 2.94
CA LEU A 25 16.13 -9.17 2.40
C LEU A 25 15.60 -8.29 3.53
N VAL A 26 15.83 -6.99 3.44
CA VAL A 26 15.29 -5.98 4.35
C VAL A 26 14.27 -5.14 3.61
N LEU A 27 13.01 -5.15 4.07
CA LEU A 27 11.89 -4.51 3.42
C LEU A 27 11.36 -3.35 4.26
N GLY A 28 11.45 -2.12 3.77
CA GLY A 28 10.77 -0.94 4.34
C GLY A 28 9.30 -0.94 3.95
N ILE A 29 8.40 -1.24 4.88
CA ILE A 29 6.97 -1.37 4.60
C ILE A 29 6.19 -0.30 5.35
N ILE A 30 5.48 0.57 4.59
CA ILE A 30 4.55 1.53 5.14
C ILE A 30 3.22 0.85 5.42
N GLY A 31 2.71 1.00 6.62
CA GLY A 31 1.42 0.49 7.04
C GLY A 31 1.33 0.30 8.55
N ASP A 32 0.12 0.07 9.02
CA ASP A 32 -0.16 -0.27 10.40
C ASP A 32 0.23 -1.73 10.74
N ALA A 33 0.12 -2.08 12.01
CA ALA A 33 0.48 -3.41 12.50
C ALA A 33 -0.39 -4.52 11.87
N THR A 34 -1.66 -4.24 11.59
CA THR A 34 -2.61 -5.19 10.98
C THR A 34 -2.20 -5.52 9.55
N ARG A 35 -1.90 -4.49 8.75
CA ARG A 35 -1.39 -4.65 7.38
C ARG A 35 -0.08 -5.43 7.36
N ILE A 36 0.88 -5.03 8.20
CA ILE A 36 2.19 -5.68 8.26
C ILE A 36 2.04 -7.15 8.63
N ALA A 37 1.23 -7.48 9.64
CA ALA A 37 0.97 -8.86 10.04
C ALA A 37 0.28 -9.67 8.94
N TYR A 38 -0.64 -9.05 8.20
CA TYR A 38 -1.28 -9.68 7.04
C TYR A 38 -0.27 -10.02 5.95
N LEU A 39 0.54 -9.04 5.51
CA LEU A 39 1.59 -9.25 4.50
C LEU A 39 2.60 -10.31 4.95
N ASP A 40 3.04 -10.24 6.20
CA ASP A 40 3.97 -11.23 6.74
C ASP A 40 3.40 -12.64 6.65
N LYS A 41 2.19 -12.84 7.14
CA LYS A 41 1.53 -14.15 7.16
C LYS A 41 1.21 -14.71 5.78
N THR A 42 0.70 -13.84 4.87
CA THR A 42 0.13 -14.29 3.58
C THR A 42 1.12 -14.29 2.44
N PHE A 43 2.21 -13.52 2.56
CA PHE A 43 3.16 -13.34 1.48
C PHE A 43 4.62 -13.57 1.89
N LEU A 44 5.13 -12.90 2.95
CA LEU A 44 6.55 -12.93 3.27
C LEU A 44 7.02 -14.25 3.90
N GLN A 45 6.25 -14.82 4.83
CA GLN A 45 6.56 -16.12 5.41
C GLN A 45 6.47 -17.26 4.38
N PRO A 46 5.44 -17.34 3.50
CA PRO A 46 5.43 -18.30 2.40
C PRO A 46 6.61 -18.15 1.44
N PHE A 47 7.00 -16.91 1.09
CA PHE A 47 8.22 -16.64 0.31
C PHE A 47 9.45 -17.22 0.99
N SER A 48 9.67 -16.87 2.27
CA SER A 48 10.85 -17.35 3.02
C SER A 48 10.89 -18.87 3.14
N LYS A 49 9.72 -19.52 3.31
CA LYS A 49 9.63 -21.00 3.36
C LYS A 49 9.95 -21.66 2.03
N SER A 50 9.56 -21.04 0.91
CA SER A 50 9.76 -21.63 -0.43
C SER A 50 11.18 -21.41 -0.98
N THR A 51 11.84 -20.31 -0.62
CA THR A 51 13.14 -19.91 -1.18
C THR A 51 14.31 -20.12 -0.23
N GLY A 52 14.06 -20.19 1.08
CA GLY A 52 15.10 -20.18 2.10
C GLY A 52 15.69 -18.79 2.37
N ILE A 53 15.19 -17.74 1.70
CA ILE A 53 15.62 -16.35 1.91
C ILE A 53 14.84 -15.79 3.09
N SER A 54 15.55 -15.30 4.11
CA SER A 54 14.89 -14.66 5.26
C SER A 54 14.46 -13.24 4.91
N VAL A 55 13.37 -12.77 5.55
CA VAL A 55 12.88 -11.42 5.39
C VAL A 55 12.91 -10.69 6.72
N LYS A 56 13.48 -9.49 6.75
CA LYS A 56 13.42 -8.54 7.85
C LYS A 56 12.54 -7.37 7.45
N ILE A 57 11.52 -7.07 8.26
CA ILE A 57 10.62 -5.94 8.03
C ILE A 57 11.12 -4.72 8.82
N ALA A 58 11.29 -3.61 8.14
CA ALA A 58 11.44 -2.27 8.72
C ALA A 58 10.09 -1.58 8.61
N SER A 59 9.32 -1.60 9.69
CA SER A 59 7.98 -0.99 9.74
C SER A 59 8.07 0.52 9.72
N ILE A 60 7.23 1.16 8.91
CA ILE A 60 7.11 2.61 8.78
C ILE A 60 5.65 2.95 9.05
N SER A 61 5.37 3.83 10.00
CA SER A 61 4.00 4.26 10.24
C SER A 61 3.46 5.04 9.04
N GLU A 62 2.16 5.03 8.83
CA GLU A 62 1.53 5.77 7.72
C GLU A 62 1.79 7.29 7.85
N ASN A 63 1.84 7.81 9.07
CA ASN A 63 2.16 9.22 9.34
C ASN A 63 3.61 9.59 8.98
N ASP A 64 4.56 8.65 9.11
CA ASP A 64 5.96 8.84 8.73
C ASP A 64 6.19 8.65 7.23
N GLY A 65 5.19 8.17 6.49
CA GLY A 65 5.21 7.90 5.07
C GLY A 65 5.08 9.14 4.16
N GLY A 66 4.97 10.35 4.73
CA GLY A 66 4.58 11.55 3.99
C GLY A 66 5.63 12.13 3.02
N ASP A 67 6.92 12.02 3.32
CA ASP A 67 8.01 12.54 2.49
C ASP A 67 8.78 11.39 1.81
N GLU A 68 8.46 11.17 0.55
CA GLU A 68 9.06 10.10 -0.25
C GLU A 68 10.58 10.24 -0.42
N VAL A 69 11.11 11.47 -0.47
CA VAL A 69 12.55 11.73 -0.65
C VAL A 69 13.30 11.34 0.63
N GLU A 70 12.78 11.74 1.80
CA GLU A 70 13.38 11.37 3.08
C GLU A 70 13.26 9.88 3.36
N LEU A 71 12.15 9.25 3.00
CA LEU A 71 11.99 7.79 3.08
C LEU A 71 13.01 7.07 2.20
N PHE A 72 13.19 7.51 0.97
CA PHE A 72 14.15 6.90 0.05
C PHE A 72 15.61 7.09 0.53
N LYS A 73 15.94 8.26 1.09
CA LYS A 73 17.23 8.50 1.75
C LYS A 73 17.40 7.60 2.98
N ARG A 74 16.35 7.41 3.78
CA ARG A 74 16.35 6.51 4.93
C ARG A 74 16.57 5.07 4.48
N ALA A 75 15.86 4.60 3.47
CA ALA A 75 16.05 3.27 2.88
C ALA A 75 17.51 3.04 2.47
N SER A 76 18.14 4.06 1.87
CA SER A 76 19.55 4.01 1.50
C SER A 76 20.50 3.96 2.69
N ARG A 77 20.26 4.75 3.76
CA ARG A 77 21.08 4.75 4.99
C ARG A 77 20.97 3.44 5.76
N GLU A 78 19.76 2.88 5.83
CA GLU A 78 19.45 1.65 6.59
C GLU A 78 19.58 0.40 5.73
N LYS A 79 20.01 0.54 4.46
CA LYS A 79 20.29 -0.54 3.51
C LYS A 79 19.10 -1.48 3.29
N TRP A 80 17.92 -0.91 3.11
CA TRP A 80 16.76 -1.68 2.73
C TRP A 80 16.87 -2.13 1.28
N ASP A 81 16.38 -3.31 0.98
CA ASP A 81 16.37 -3.87 -0.38
C ASP A 81 15.14 -3.39 -1.17
N PHE A 82 14.01 -3.23 -0.48
CA PHE A 82 12.78 -2.66 -1.03
C PHE A 82 12.20 -1.61 -0.09
N LEU A 83 11.51 -0.64 -0.68
CA LEU A 83 10.67 0.34 -0.01
C LEU A 83 9.28 0.32 -0.64
N THR A 84 8.23 0.28 0.19
CA THR A 84 6.86 0.49 -0.30
C THR A 84 6.50 1.97 -0.25
N LEU A 85 5.88 2.47 -1.32
CA LEU A 85 5.38 3.84 -1.42
C LEU A 85 3.99 3.84 -2.07
N ASP A 86 3.18 4.86 -1.79
CA ASP A 86 2.02 5.15 -2.62
C ASP A 86 2.47 5.34 -4.09
N GLU A 87 1.65 4.93 -5.03
CA GLU A 87 2.04 4.97 -6.45
C GLU A 87 2.36 6.41 -6.93
N ALA A 88 1.68 7.43 -6.41
CA ALA A 88 1.98 8.82 -6.79
C ALA A 88 3.34 9.29 -6.25
N GLN A 89 3.72 8.86 -5.03
CA GLN A 89 5.05 9.11 -4.46
C GLN A 89 6.14 8.45 -5.31
N ALA A 90 5.94 7.19 -5.68
CA ALA A 90 6.85 6.47 -6.55
C ALA A 90 7.04 7.16 -7.91
N LEU A 91 5.96 7.64 -8.51
CA LEU A 91 5.99 8.39 -9.77
C LEU A 91 6.75 9.72 -9.65
N ARG A 92 6.63 10.43 -8.51
CA ARG A 92 7.39 11.69 -8.29
C ARG A 92 8.89 11.43 -8.18
N LEU A 93 9.32 10.46 -7.37
CA LEU A 93 10.73 10.07 -7.28
C LEU A 93 11.30 9.64 -8.62
N CYS A 94 10.51 8.91 -9.40
CA CYS A 94 10.90 8.48 -10.73
C CYS A 94 11.10 9.68 -11.69
N ALA A 95 10.16 10.61 -11.70
CA ALA A 95 10.24 11.81 -12.53
C ALA A 95 11.40 12.72 -12.14
N ALA A 96 11.77 12.74 -10.85
CA ALA A 96 12.94 13.44 -10.35
C ALA A 96 14.28 12.77 -10.74
N GLY A 97 14.24 11.51 -11.18
CA GLY A 97 15.44 10.73 -11.53
C GLY A 97 16.11 10.07 -10.33
N ASP A 98 15.48 10.12 -9.14
CA ASP A 98 16.01 9.53 -7.90
C ASP A 98 15.95 8.01 -7.91
N LEU A 99 15.01 7.43 -8.68
CA LEU A 99 14.90 6.00 -8.90
C LEU A 99 15.68 5.59 -10.16
N ALA A 100 16.98 5.40 -10.03
CA ALA A 100 17.77 4.84 -11.13
C ALA A 100 17.32 3.38 -11.35
N PRO A 101 16.97 2.98 -12.58
CA PRO A 101 16.67 1.57 -12.87
C PRO A 101 17.88 0.73 -12.49
N THR A 102 17.71 -0.23 -11.59
CA THR A 102 18.76 -1.17 -11.21
C THR A 102 19.22 -1.93 -12.46
N GLY A 103 20.51 -2.29 -12.52
CA GLY A 103 21.09 -2.92 -13.72
C GLY A 103 20.39 -4.21 -14.15
N THR A 104 19.86 -4.98 -13.21
CA THR A 104 19.05 -6.19 -13.41
C THR A 104 17.68 -5.91 -14.01
N MET A 105 16.99 -4.87 -13.56
CA MET A 105 15.74 -4.43 -14.17
C MET A 105 15.94 -3.96 -15.61
N ARG A 106 17.03 -3.24 -15.88
CA ARG A 106 17.39 -2.80 -17.23
C ARG A 106 17.67 -3.98 -18.17
N GLN A 107 18.25 -5.04 -17.65
CA GLN A 107 18.56 -6.25 -18.43
C GLN A 107 17.30 -7.06 -18.76
N ARG A 108 16.36 -7.22 -17.83
CA ARG A 108 15.04 -7.84 -18.07
C ARG A 108 14.16 -7.03 -19.03
N GLN A 109 14.11 -5.72 -18.87
CA GLN A 109 13.38 -4.83 -19.77
C GLN A 109 13.90 -4.91 -21.20
N ASN A 110 15.20 -5.01 -21.40
CA ASN A 110 15.82 -5.13 -22.72
C ASN A 110 15.60 -6.51 -23.36
N SER A 111 15.36 -7.54 -22.55
CA SER A 111 15.15 -8.91 -23.08
C SER A 111 13.69 -9.21 -23.44
N LEU A 112 12.73 -8.50 -22.83
CA LEU A 112 11.32 -8.84 -22.99
C LEU A 112 10.58 -8.04 -24.06
N LEU A 113 10.88 -6.77 -24.33
CA LEU A 113 10.26 -5.99 -25.42
C LEU A 113 11.02 -4.68 -25.70
N PRO A 114 11.60 -4.49 -26.90
CA PRO A 114 12.28 -3.25 -27.29
C PRO A 114 11.38 -2.00 -27.31
N GLU A 115 10.06 -2.18 -27.43
CA GLU A 115 9.10 -1.07 -27.51
C GLU A 115 8.56 -0.61 -26.13
N ILE A 116 8.64 -1.44 -25.09
CA ILE A 116 8.25 -1.10 -23.72
C ILE A 116 9.38 -0.39 -22.96
N SER A 117 10.59 -0.41 -23.46
CA SER A 117 11.76 0.22 -22.83
C SER A 117 11.67 1.74 -22.68
N LYS A 118 10.63 2.38 -23.24
CA LYS A 118 10.35 3.82 -23.06
C LYS A 118 9.45 4.14 -21.89
N ALA A 119 8.73 3.17 -21.33
CA ALA A 119 8.03 3.33 -20.07
C ALA A 119 8.98 2.92 -18.95
N VAL A 120 9.72 3.88 -18.41
CA VAL A 120 10.52 3.69 -17.19
C VAL A 120 9.56 3.18 -16.13
N THR A 121 9.63 1.88 -15.81
CA THR A 121 8.85 1.32 -14.70
C THR A 121 9.54 1.70 -13.41
N CYS A 122 8.91 2.58 -12.66
CA CYS A 122 9.45 3.13 -11.42
C CYS A 122 9.16 2.25 -10.20
N HIS A 123 8.79 1.00 -10.42
CA HIS A 123 8.50 0.00 -9.42
C HIS A 123 8.82 -1.40 -9.98
N SER A 124 9.08 -2.36 -9.10
CA SER A 124 9.20 -3.77 -9.50
C SER A 124 7.83 -4.38 -9.74
N PHE A 125 6.92 -4.18 -8.80
CA PHE A 125 5.53 -4.62 -8.88
C PHE A 125 4.65 -3.67 -8.06
N LYS A 126 3.33 -3.80 -8.27
CA LYS A 126 2.32 -3.02 -7.57
C LYS A 126 1.44 -3.96 -6.75
N GLU A 127 1.13 -3.53 -5.55
CA GLU A 127 0.16 -4.18 -4.68
C GLU A 127 -1.15 -3.39 -4.74
N PRO A 128 -2.26 -3.97 -5.21
CA PRO A 128 -3.54 -3.30 -5.22
C PRO A 128 -4.10 -3.21 -3.79
N ARG A 129 -4.66 -2.06 -3.46
CA ARG A 129 -5.32 -1.78 -2.19
C ARG A 129 -6.69 -1.16 -2.46
N THR A 130 -7.60 -1.29 -1.51
CA THR A 130 -8.96 -0.76 -1.65
C THR A 130 -9.41 -0.14 -0.34
N GLU A 131 -9.83 1.12 -0.41
CA GLU A 131 -10.57 1.78 0.66
C GLU A 131 -12.07 1.52 0.49
N THR A 132 -12.74 1.20 1.58
CA THR A 132 -14.20 1.05 1.56
C THR A 132 -14.83 1.63 2.82
N ILE A 133 -16.07 2.06 2.70
CA ILE A 133 -16.84 2.49 3.86
C ILE A 133 -17.39 1.26 4.57
N VAL A 134 -17.07 1.15 5.85
CA VAL A 134 -17.60 0.13 6.76
C VAL A 134 -18.52 0.81 7.74
N TYR A 135 -19.60 0.15 8.12
CA TYR A 135 -20.59 0.68 9.04
C TYR A 135 -21.10 -0.36 10.03
N ASN A 136 -21.56 0.11 11.19
CA ASN A 136 -22.13 -0.70 12.24
C ASN A 136 -23.59 -1.01 11.93
N LEU A 137 -23.94 -2.28 11.76
CA LEU A 137 -25.31 -2.73 11.46
C LEU A 137 -26.30 -2.39 12.58
N ASN A 138 -25.86 -2.37 13.84
CA ASN A 138 -26.72 -2.03 14.96
C ASN A 138 -27.13 -0.54 14.97
N ALA A 139 -26.29 0.33 14.40
CA ALA A 139 -26.59 1.76 14.32
C ALA A 139 -27.68 2.06 13.29
N TYR A 140 -27.85 1.22 12.25
CA TYR A 140 -28.67 1.52 11.07
C TYR A 140 -29.67 0.42 10.73
N GLN A 141 -30.41 -0.08 11.74
CA GLN A 141 -31.32 -1.22 11.59
C GLN A 141 -32.51 -0.96 10.66
N ARG A 142 -32.96 0.30 10.51
CA ARG A 142 -34.16 0.67 9.73
C ARG A 142 -33.83 1.16 8.33
N ASP A 143 -32.68 1.77 8.19
CA ASP A 143 -32.25 2.41 6.95
C ASP A 143 -30.75 2.06 6.75
N ILE A 144 -30.50 1.16 5.84
CA ILE A 144 -29.17 0.58 5.65
C ILE A 144 -28.40 1.47 4.65
N PRO A 145 -27.16 1.90 5.00
CA PRO A 145 -26.32 2.60 4.06
C PRO A 145 -26.01 1.73 2.84
N ASP A 146 -26.24 2.26 1.64
CA ASP A 146 -26.08 1.55 0.36
C ASP A 146 -25.21 2.29 -0.66
N HIS A 147 -24.92 3.57 -0.40
CA HIS A 147 -24.16 4.43 -1.28
C HIS A 147 -23.18 5.31 -0.50
N ILE A 148 -22.10 5.74 -1.17
CA ILE A 148 -21.02 6.57 -0.60
C ILE A 148 -21.53 7.88 0.04
N SER A 149 -22.65 8.44 -0.46
CA SER A 149 -23.27 9.64 0.12
C SER A 149 -23.76 9.45 1.54
N ALA A 150 -24.04 8.20 1.97
CA ALA A 150 -24.48 7.91 3.33
C ALA A 150 -23.44 8.32 4.38
N PHE A 151 -22.15 8.33 4.01
CA PHE A 151 -21.09 8.77 4.89
C PHE A 151 -21.23 10.25 5.28
N PHE A 152 -21.76 11.08 4.40
CA PHE A 152 -21.90 12.53 4.58
C PHE A 152 -23.33 12.94 5.03
N ASP A 153 -24.29 12.04 4.96
CA ASP A 153 -25.67 12.28 5.38
C ASP A 153 -25.85 11.99 6.88
N LEU A 154 -25.57 12.99 7.72
CA LEU A 154 -25.69 12.88 9.17
C LEU A 154 -27.13 12.88 9.69
N GLU A 155 -28.08 13.36 8.88
CA GLU A 155 -29.49 13.37 9.24
C GLU A 155 -30.09 11.97 9.16
N ARG A 156 -29.84 11.28 8.05
CA ARG A 156 -30.31 9.92 7.79
C ARG A 156 -29.45 8.86 8.52
N PHE A 157 -28.14 9.08 8.57
CA PHE A 157 -27.16 8.18 9.15
C PHE A 157 -26.33 8.87 10.24
N PRO A 158 -26.93 9.12 11.43
CA PRO A 158 -26.24 9.83 12.51
C PRO A 158 -25.05 9.04 13.09
N GLY A 159 -24.15 9.74 13.77
CA GLY A 159 -23.03 9.16 14.53
C GLY A 159 -21.67 9.60 14.02
N LYS A 160 -20.61 9.14 14.69
CA LYS A 160 -19.22 9.50 14.38
C LYS A 160 -18.71 8.74 13.18
N ARG A 161 -17.76 9.37 12.46
CA ARG A 161 -17.03 8.81 11.31
C ARG A 161 -15.57 8.65 11.67
N ALA A 162 -15.02 7.45 11.53
CA ALA A 162 -13.59 7.19 11.74
C ALA A 162 -12.85 7.20 10.40
N VAL A 163 -11.81 8.01 10.26
CA VAL A 163 -11.05 8.19 9.01
C VAL A 163 -9.58 8.37 9.34
N ALA A 164 -8.72 7.55 8.74
CA ALA A 164 -7.28 7.76 8.85
C ALA A 164 -6.85 9.05 8.12
N LEU A 165 -5.98 9.85 8.76
CA LEU A 165 -5.49 11.14 8.23
C LEU A 165 -4.83 10.99 6.85
N GLN A 166 -4.18 9.86 6.61
CA GLN A 166 -3.48 9.56 5.37
C GLN A 166 -4.32 8.71 4.39
N ALA A 167 -5.60 8.46 4.69
CA ALA A 167 -6.45 7.64 3.82
C ALA A 167 -6.48 8.22 2.38
N PRO A 168 -6.12 7.43 1.39
CA PRO A 168 -6.23 7.86 0.00
C PRO A 168 -7.70 7.92 -0.43
N GLY A 169 -7.99 8.76 -1.43
CA GLY A 169 -9.32 8.81 -2.05
C GLY A 169 -10.37 9.66 -1.34
N LEU A 170 -10.01 10.44 -0.33
CA LEU A 170 -10.96 11.30 0.38
C LEU A 170 -11.66 12.32 -0.55
N LEU A 171 -10.92 12.93 -1.47
CA LEU A 171 -11.47 13.91 -2.41
C LEU A 171 -12.39 13.24 -3.44
N GLU A 172 -11.99 12.08 -3.92
CA GLU A 172 -12.77 11.24 -4.82
C GLU A 172 -14.09 10.85 -4.16
N MET A 173 -14.02 10.37 -2.92
CA MET A 173 -15.18 10.00 -2.12
C MET A 173 -16.16 11.17 -1.96
N ALA A 174 -15.66 12.36 -1.66
CA ALA A 174 -16.47 13.55 -1.50
C ALA A 174 -17.21 13.93 -2.80
N LEU A 175 -16.53 13.92 -3.94
CA LEU A 175 -17.17 14.22 -5.23
C LEU A 175 -18.16 13.14 -5.66
N MET A 176 -17.84 11.87 -5.47
CA MET A 176 -18.74 10.78 -5.75
C MET A 176 -20.02 10.86 -4.89
N ALA A 177 -19.89 11.26 -3.62
CA ALA A 177 -21.03 11.48 -2.73
C ALA A 177 -21.95 12.59 -3.22
N GLN A 178 -21.44 13.56 -3.99
CA GLN A 178 -22.22 14.60 -4.67
C GLN A 178 -22.76 14.16 -6.04
N GLY A 179 -22.67 12.88 -6.38
CA GLY A 179 -23.17 12.32 -7.64
C GLY A 179 -22.25 12.55 -8.83
N VAL A 180 -20.99 12.96 -8.61
CA VAL A 180 -20.03 13.10 -9.71
C VAL A 180 -19.64 11.70 -10.21
N PRO A 181 -19.83 11.41 -11.51
CA PRO A 181 -19.41 10.14 -12.08
C PRO A 181 -17.88 9.94 -11.95
N ALA A 182 -17.44 8.72 -11.68
CA ALA A 182 -16.03 8.38 -11.52
C ALA A 182 -15.14 8.91 -12.68
N SER A 183 -15.65 8.86 -13.92
CA SER A 183 -14.94 9.37 -15.11
C SER A 183 -14.74 10.90 -15.13
N GLN A 184 -15.44 11.66 -14.29
CA GLN A 184 -15.36 13.12 -14.23
C GLN A 184 -14.61 13.63 -12.99
N VAL A 185 -14.34 12.77 -12.02
CA VAL A 185 -13.74 13.16 -10.74
C VAL A 185 -12.43 13.93 -10.96
N TYR A 186 -11.47 13.37 -11.69
CA TYR A 186 -10.17 14.02 -11.90
C TYR A 186 -10.23 15.24 -12.81
N HIS A 187 -11.22 15.31 -13.70
CA HIS A 187 -11.48 16.52 -14.46
C HIS A 187 -11.89 17.67 -13.53
N LEU A 188 -12.75 17.41 -12.56
CA LEU A 188 -13.14 18.41 -11.56
C LEU A 188 -12.01 18.73 -10.60
N LEU A 189 -11.32 17.73 -10.06
CA LEU A 189 -10.17 17.92 -9.15
C LEU A 189 -9.02 18.70 -9.80
N SER A 190 -8.95 18.75 -11.13
CA SER A 190 -7.99 19.61 -11.86
C SER A 190 -8.36 21.09 -11.83
N THR A 191 -9.49 21.45 -11.23
CA THR A 191 -9.95 22.83 -11.08
C THR A 191 -9.99 23.26 -9.63
N THR A 192 -9.68 24.51 -9.34
CA THR A 192 -9.83 25.10 -8.00
C THR A 192 -11.23 24.86 -7.41
N ARG A 193 -12.27 25.09 -8.23
CA ARG A 193 -13.67 24.93 -7.80
C ARG A 193 -14.01 23.49 -7.45
N GLY A 194 -13.50 22.51 -8.19
CA GLY A 194 -13.74 21.09 -7.90
C GLY A 194 -13.07 20.65 -6.59
N VAL A 195 -11.85 21.13 -6.33
CA VAL A 195 -11.16 20.91 -5.05
C VAL A 195 -11.91 21.56 -3.89
N GLU A 196 -12.37 22.81 -4.06
CA GLU A 196 -13.16 23.52 -3.05
C GLU A 196 -14.50 22.82 -2.77
N LEU A 197 -15.14 22.26 -3.80
CA LEU A 197 -16.34 21.45 -3.64
C LEU A 197 -16.06 20.20 -2.78
N ALA A 198 -15.02 19.43 -3.11
CA ALA A 198 -14.67 18.24 -2.37
C ALA A 198 -14.33 18.53 -0.89
N ILE A 199 -13.53 19.58 -0.63
CA ILE A 199 -13.20 20.03 0.73
C ILE A 199 -14.48 20.50 1.46
N GLY A 200 -15.37 21.21 0.77
CA GLY A 200 -16.63 21.70 1.33
C GLY A 200 -17.57 20.57 1.80
N VAL A 201 -17.55 19.43 1.14
CA VAL A 201 -18.31 18.24 1.56
C VAL A 201 -17.83 17.72 2.91
N PHE A 202 -16.52 17.63 3.13
CA PHE A 202 -15.95 17.25 4.43
C PHE A 202 -16.23 18.29 5.51
N ALA A 203 -16.24 19.56 5.16
CA ALA A 203 -16.55 20.63 6.14
C ALA A 203 -17.94 20.47 6.76
N GLN A 204 -18.91 19.91 6.05
CA GLN A 204 -20.29 19.68 6.54
C GLN A 204 -20.33 18.62 7.66
N VAL A 205 -19.42 17.64 7.63
CA VAL A 205 -19.39 16.54 8.59
C VAL A 205 -18.21 16.62 9.57
N LYS A 206 -17.39 17.67 9.47
CA LYS A 206 -16.13 17.82 10.23
C LYS A 206 -16.30 17.57 11.73
N SER A 207 -17.37 18.04 12.35
CA SER A 207 -17.64 17.87 13.79
C SER A 207 -17.94 16.42 14.19
N GLN A 208 -18.21 15.56 13.25
CA GLN A 208 -18.54 14.15 13.44
C GLN A 208 -17.40 13.23 12.96
N ILE A 209 -16.34 13.76 12.37
CA ILE A 209 -15.18 12.96 12.00
C ILE A 209 -14.24 12.82 13.19
N ILE A 210 -13.80 11.59 13.46
CA ILE A 210 -12.68 11.24 14.30
C ILE A 210 -11.54 10.92 13.33
N TRP A 211 -10.55 11.81 13.27
CA TRP A 211 -9.34 11.58 12.52
C TRP A 211 -8.42 10.67 13.32
N THR A 212 -7.97 9.58 12.71
CA THR A 212 -7.12 8.57 13.34
C THR A 212 -5.72 8.60 12.73
N ASP A 213 -4.75 8.09 13.45
CA ASP A 213 -3.38 8.01 12.97
C ASP A 213 -3.22 6.97 11.85
N ASP A 214 -4.01 5.89 11.90
CA ASP A 214 -3.98 4.83 10.91
C ASP A 214 -5.34 4.13 10.79
N HIS A 215 -5.43 3.17 9.87
CA HIS A 215 -6.64 2.38 9.64
C HIS A 215 -6.96 1.43 10.78
N ALA A 216 -5.96 0.92 11.51
CA ALA A 216 -6.19 0.01 12.64
C ALA A 216 -6.91 0.72 13.80
N GLU A 217 -6.56 1.99 14.05
CA GLU A 217 -7.28 2.81 15.02
C GLU A 217 -8.73 3.08 14.57
N ALA A 218 -8.94 3.39 13.28
CA ALA A 218 -10.28 3.58 12.73
C ALA A 218 -11.13 2.29 12.85
N GLU A 219 -10.55 1.12 12.58
CA GLU A 219 -11.20 -0.18 12.79
C GLU A 219 -11.56 -0.41 14.26
N SER A 220 -10.69 -0.05 15.18
CA SER A 220 -10.93 -0.18 16.62
C SER A 220 -12.13 0.65 17.08
N LEU A 221 -12.24 1.90 16.61
CA LEU A 221 -13.38 2.78 16.90
C LEU A 221 -14.71 2.25 16.34
N LEU A 222 -14.69 1.54 15.22
CA LEU A 222 -15.86 0.87 14.68
C LEU A 222 -16.21 -0.37 15.50
N ALA A 223 -15.21 -1.14 15.91
CA ALA A 223 -15.38 -2.39 16.63
C ALA A 223 -15.96 -2.16 18.05
N ASP A 224 -15.58 -1.09 18.73
CA ASP A 224 -16.07 -0.73 20.05
C ASP A 224 -17.35 0.12 20.01
N GLY A 225 -17.79 0.57 18.83
CA GLY A 225 -18.99 1.38 18.64
C GLY A 225 -18.80 2.88 18.87
N SER A 226 -17.58 3.37 19.10
CA SER A 226 -17.26 4.80 19.22
C SER A 226 -17.48 5.54 17.90
N ALA A 227 -17.34 4.86 16.77
CA ALA A 227 -17.75 5.32 15.46
C ALA A 227 -18.83 4.40 14.85
N THR A 228 -19.71 4.97 14.03
CA THR A 228 -20.80 4.25 13.37
C THR A 228 -20.50 3.93 11.91
N MET A 229 -19.63 4.70 11.27
CA MET A 229 -19.04 4.47 9.96
C MET A 229 -17.57 4.80 9.95
N GLY A 230 -16.80 4.18 9.07
CA GLY A 230 -15.39 4.51 8.85
C GLY A 230 -14.95 4.20 7.44
N LEU A 231 -13.92 4.90 6.99
CA LEU A 231 -13.20 4.57 5.77
C LEU A 231 -12.04 3.67 6.15
N ILE A 232 -12.10 2.43 5.71
CA ILE A 232 -11.16 1.38 6.12
C ILE A 232 -10.48 0.80 4.89
N GLU A 233 -9.19 0.58 5.00
CA GLU A 233 -8.48 -0.20 4.01
C GLU A 233 -8.87 -1.68 4.15
N THR A 234 -9.34 -2.22 3.07
CA THR A 234 -9.55 -3.66 2.95
C THR A 234 -8.42 -4.22 2.11
N GLY A 235 -7.55 -5.02 2.70
CA GLY A 235 -6.61 -5.81 1.91
C GLY A 235 -7.36 -6.62 0.85
N ALA A 236 -6.66 -7.36 0.01
CA ALA A 236 -7.19 -8.22 -1.05
C ALA A 236 -8.20 -9.30 -0.58
N LYS A 237 -8.96 -9.04 0.47
CA LYS A 237 -10.04 -9.90 0.92
C LYS A 237 -11.15 -9.86 -0.11
N THR A 238 -11.35 -10.98 -0.78
CA THR A 238 -12.44 -11.22 -1.71
C THR A 238 -13.79 -10.93 -1.07
N ASP A 239 -14.78 -10.57 -1.90
CA ASP A 239 -16.18 -10.23 -1.56
C ASP A 239 -16.96 -11.25 -0.67
N GLY A 240 -16.31 -12.25 -0.09
CA GLY A 240 -16.91 -13.27 0.75
C GLY A 240 -16.62 -13.15 2.25
N ASP A 241 -15.58 -12.42 2.65
CA ASP A 241 -15.20 -12.27 4.06
C ASP A 241 -15.77 -10.97 4.65
N ALA A 242 -17.09 -10.86 4.65
CA ALA A 242 -17.83 -9.74 5.25
C ALA A 242 -17.68 -9.66 6.79
N ASN A 243 -16.93 -10.58 7.38
CA ASN A 243 -16.68 -10.55 8.81
C ASN A 243 -15.47 -9.65 9.08
N ALA A 244 -15.77 -8.46 9.57
CA ALA A 244 -14.84 -7.66 10.34
C ALA A 244 -14.10 -8.55 11.34
N SER A 245 -12.92 -8.10 11.74
CA SER A 245 -12.04 -8.76 12.70
C SER A 245 -12.81 -9.65 13.69
N PRO A 246 -12.38 -10.90 13.93
CA PRO A 246 -13.07 -11.80 14.86
C PRO A 246 -13.19 -11.24 16.29
N GLU A 247 -12.54 -10.12 16.57
CA GLU A 247 -12.59 -9.40 17.85
C GLU A 247 -13.64 -8.27 17.89
N SER A 248 -14.32 -7.99 16.76
CA SER A 248 -15.34 -6.93 16.73
C SER A 248 -16.55 -7.30 17.57
N VAL A 249 -16.84 -6.48 18.60
CA VAL A 249 -18.05 -6.58 19.44
C VAL A 249 -19.29 -6.18 18.64
N GLN A 250 -19.14 -5.41 17.56
CA GLN A 250 -20.22 -4.88 16.74
C GLN A 250 -20.31 -5.62 15.39
N PRO A 251 -21.53 -5.95 14.92
CA PRO A 251 -21.70 -6.49 13.58
C PRO A 251 -21.44 -5.37 12.54
N LEU A 252 -20.34 -5.49 11.83
CA LEU A 252 -19.93 -4.53 10.79
C LEU A 252 -20.33 -5.04 9.41
N ASN A 253 -20.63 -4.09 8.50
CA ASN A 253 -20.89 -4.37 7.09
C ASN A 253 -20.20 -3.33 6.21
N ARG A 254 -20.08 -3.61 4.92
CA ARG A 254 -19.42 -2.75 3.93
C ARG A 254 -20.41 -2.21 2.94
N LEU A 255 -20.15 -1.01 2.42
CA LEU A 255 -20.83 -0.53 1.24
C LEU A 255 -20.44 -1.36 0.02
N GLY A 256 -21.32 -1.38 -0.98
CA GLY A 256 -21.09 -2.12 -2.21
C GLY A 256 -19.84 -1.66 -2.96
N ALA A 257 -19.32 -2.53 -3.85
CA ALA A 257 -18.05 -2.34 -4.57
C ALA A 257 -17.99 -1.01 -5.36
N THR A 258 -19.11 -0.45 -5.81
CA THR A 258 -19.20 0.86 -6.50
C THR A 258 -18.86 2.05 -5.59
N SER A 259 -18.84 1.85 -4.28
CA SER A 259 -18.49 2.86 -3.26
C SER A 259 -17.07 2.68 -2.73
N SER A 260 -16.23 1.90 -3.41
CA SER A 260 -14.84 1.66 -3.05
C SER A 260 -13.89 2.55 -3.85
N ILE A 261 -12.70 2.78 -3.27
CA ILE A 261 -11.61 3.52 -3.88
C ILE A 261 -10.41 2.60 -3.97
N ALA A 262 -10.06 2.24 -5.20
CA ALA A 262 -8.94 1.37 -5.46
C ALA A 262 -7.67 2.19 -5.74
N HIS A 263 -6.56 1.77 -5.19
CA HIS A 263 -5.25 2.39 -5.40
C HIS A 263 -4.13 1.35 -5.37
N HIS A 264 -2.88 1.75 -5.55
CA HIS A 264 -1.76 0.85 -5.52
C HIS A 264 -0.66 1.34 -4.59
N THR A 265 -0.04 0.40 -3.91
CA THR A 265 1.27 0.57 -3.30
C THR A 265 2.33 0.05 -4.28
N SER A 266 3.33 0.86 -4.53
CA SER A 266 4.48 0.49 -5.38
C SER A 266 5.60 -0.09 -4.52
N TRP A 267 6.12 -1.24 -4.92
CA TRP A 267 7.30 -1.86 -4.34
C TRP A 267 8.53 -1.47 -5.15
N ILE A 268 9.42 -0.72 -4.53
CA ILE A 268 10.56 -0.07 -5.18
C ILE A 268 11.84 -0.72 -4.68
N PRO A 269 12.66 -1.32 -5.54
CA PRO A 269 13.97 -1.80 -5.15
C PRO A 269 14.89 -0.61 -4.91
N THR A 270 15.72 -0.70 -3.89
CA THR A 270 16.74 0.31 -3.60
C THR A 270 18.12 -0.17 -4.09
N ALA A 271 18.99 0.75 -4.43
CA ALA A 271 20.35 0.41 -4.83
C ALA A 271 21.29 0.15 -3.64
N ALA A 272 20.84 0.41 -2.42
CA ALA A 272 21.66 0.37 -1.21
C ALA A 272 21.49 -0.90 -0.38
N GLY A 273 20.49 -1.75 -0.70
CA GLY A 273 20.26 -3.02 -0.03
C GLY A 273 21.45 -3.98 -0.16
N GLU A 274 21.58 -4.88 0.79
CA GLU A 274 22.66 -5.87 0.84
C GLU A 274 22.24 -7.24 0.31
N GLY A 275 20.95 -7.42 -0.02
CA GLY A 275 20.44 -8.63 -0.66
C GLY A 275 21.08 -8.86 -2.02
N SER A 276 21.35 -10.12 -2.34
CA SER A 276 21.89 -10.44 -3.65
C SER A 276 20.91 -10.12 -4.77
N VAL A 277 21.43 -9.88 -5.95
CA VAL A 277 20.62 -9.71 -7.17
C VAL A 277 19.68 -10.90 -7.36
N THR A 278 20.15 -12.10 -7.09
CA THR A 278 19.36 -13.34 -7.20
C THR A 278 18.20 -13.36 -6.20
N ALA A 279 18.41 -12.92 -4.95
CA ALA A 279 17.34 -12.83 -3.95
C ALA A 279 16.27 -11.80 -4.34
N LEU A 280 16.71 -10.64 -4.86
CA LEU A 280 15.79 -9.62 -5.36
C LEU A 280 14.95 -10.13 -6.54
N GLU A 281 15.58 -10.82 -7.50
CA GLU A 281 14.89 -11.42 -8.64
C GLU A 281 13.88 -12.49 -8.18
N GLN A 282 14.27 -13.37 -7.26
CA GLN A 282 13.37 -14.38 -6.71
C GLN A 282 12.19 -13.75 -5.95
N PHE A 283 12.41 -12.64 -5.24
CA PHE A 283 11.33 -11.94 -4.55
C PHE A 283 10.33 -11.34 -5.54
N ILE A 284 10.81 -10.67 -6.60
CA ILE A 284 9.96 -10.10 -7.64
C ILE A 284 9.17 -11.19 -8.38
N GLU A 285 9.87 -12.27 -8.76
CA GLU A 285 9.23 -13.40 -9.46
C GLU A 285 8.15 -14.06 -8.60
N TYR A 286 8.44 -14.24 -7.31
CA TYR A 286 7.46 -14.77 -6.36
C TYR A 286 6.25 -13.84 -6.23
N ALA A 287 6.45 -12.52 -6.17
CA ALA A 287 5.37 -11.54 -6.10
C ALA A 287 4.47 -11.58 -7.36
N GLU A 288 5.07 -11.73 -8.53
CA GLU A 288 4.34 -11.89 -9.80
C GLU A 288 3.52 -13.20 -9.83
N GLN A 289 4.10 -14.32 -9.38
CA GLN A 289 3.44 -15.62 -9.33
C GLN A 289 2.34 -15.71 -8.28
N ALA A 290 2.54 -15.08 -7.13
CA ALA A 290 1.55 -15.02 -6.06
C ALA A 290 0.34 -14.15 -6.42
N ASN A 291 0.32 -13.57 -7.63
CA ASN A 291 -0.73 -12.67 -8.09
C ASN A 291 -1.02 -11.50 -7.13
N ILE A 292 -0.01 -11.07 -6.37
CA ILE A 292 -0.16 -9.94 -5.46
C ILE A 292 -0.61 -8.68 -6.22
N SER A 293 -0.33 -8.64 -7.53
CA SER A 293 -0.70 -7.54 -8.43
C SER A 293 -2.06 -7.71 -9.14
N THR A 294 -2.75 -8.84 -8.96
CA THR A 294 -3.92 -9.20 -9.80
C THR A 294 -5.26 -9.21 -9.07
N VAL A 295 -5.32 -8.65 -7.86
CA VAL A 295 -6.63 -8.48 -7.21
C VAL A 295 -7.52 -7.65 -8.12
N GLN A 296 -8.69 -8.17 -8.45
CA GLN A 296 -9.69 -7.41 -9.19
C GLN A 296 -10.10 -6.23 -8.33
N LEU A 297 -9.61 -5.07 -8.71
CA LEU A 297 -10.06 -3.82 -8.12
C LEU A 297 -11.56 -3.71 -8.40
N GLY A 298 -12.35 -3.47 -7.35
CA GLY A 298 -13.81 -3.43 -7.43
C GLY A 298 -14.35 -2.41 -8.44
N ALA A 299 -15.65 -2.39 -8.63
CA ALA A 299 -16.34 -1.49 -9.58
C ALA A 299 -16.33 0.00 -9.17
N GLY A 300 -15.64 0.36 -8.08
CA GLY A 300 -15.50 1.73 -7.60
C GLY A 300 -14.56 2.59 -8.44
N ILE A 301 -14.12 3.71 -7.87
CA ILE A 301 -13.16 4.58 -8.54
C ILE A 301 -11.72 4.05 -8.37
N HIS A 302 -10.93 4.12 -9.44
CA HIS A 302 -9.50 3.91 -9.36
C HIS A 302 -8.81 5.25 -9.15
N ARG A 303 -8.04 5.38 -8.07
CA ARG A 303 -7.27 6.58 -7.77
C ARG A 303 -6.21 6.80 -8.85
N ASP A 304 -6.22 7.98 -9.45
CA ASP A 304 -5.27 8.34 -10.50
C ASP A 304 -3.95 8.85 -9.89
N ALA A 305 -3.01 7.93 -9.67
CA ALA A 305 -1.70 8.25 -9.13
C ALA A 305 -0.92 9.26 -10.00
N ARG A 306 -1.15 9.26 -11.31
CA ARG A 306 -0.48 10.23 -12.21
C ARG A 306 -1.00 11.64 -11.96
N TRP A 307 -2.31 11.79 -11.75
CA TRP A 307 -2.88 13.07 -11.39
C TRP A 307 -2.24 13.60 -10.10
N PHE A 308 -2.15 12.81 -9.04
CA PHE A 308 -1.52 13.20 -7.78
C PHE A 308 -0.01 13.50 -7.92
N ALA A 309 0.67 12.80 -8.80
CA ALA A 309 2.09 13.03 -9.06
C ALA A 309 2.36 14.32 -9.85
N THR A 310 1.41 14.78 -10.67
CA THR A 310 1.60 15.88 -11.63
C THR A 310 0.65 17.06 -11.43
N VAL A 311 -0.13 17.04 -10.36
CA VAL A 311 -1.10 18.12 -10.07
C VAL A 311 -0.43 19.49 -10.03
N SER A 312 -1.13 20.50 -10.55
CA SER A 312 -0.59 21.85 -10.63
C SER A 312 -0.22 22.41 -9.26
N PRO A 313 0.85 23.25 -9.15
CA PRO A 313 1.28 23.80 -7.87
C PRO A 313 0.18 24.54 -7.10
N ASN A 314 -0.71 25.21 -7.80
CA ASN A 314 -1.84 25.93 -7.19
C ASN A 314 -2.84 24.97 -6.52
N ILE A 315 -3.16 23.86 -7.18
CA ILE A 315 -4.02 22.81 -6.61
C ILE A 315 -3.30 22.13 -5.43
N LYS A 316 -2.02 21.79 -5.61
CA LYS A 316 -1.21 21.18 -4.54
C LYS A 316 -1.21 22.03 -3.28
N THR A 317 -0.96 23.33 -3.39
CA THR A 317 -0.97 24.26 -2.24
C THR A 317 -2.31 24.23 -1.49
N ARG A 318 -3.44 24.11 -2.20
CA ARG A 318 -4.77 24.01 -1.58
C ARG A 318 -4.97 22.69 -0.84
N LEU A 319 -4.50 21.60 -1.43
CA LEU A 319 -4.58 20.27 -0.81
C LEU A 319 -3.71 20.21 0.45
N ASP A 320 -2.47 20.71 0.36
CA ASP A 320 -1.55 20.77 1.51
C ASP A 320 -2.15 21.65 2.63
N GLY A 321 -2.74 22.80 2.28
CA GLY A 321 -3.44 23.66 3.24
C GLY A 321 -4.64 22.98 3.89
N TRP A 322 -5.42 22.22 3.16
CA TRP A 322 -6.54 21.45 3.71
C TRP A 322 -6.05 20.35 4.66
N SER A 323 -5.08 19.53 4.24
CA SER A 323 -4.50 18.46 5.05
C SER A 323 -3.98 18.99 6.39
N ALA A 324 -3.32 20.16 6.39
CA ALA A 324 -2.87 20.81 7.63
C ALA A 324 -4.01 21.24 8.57
N THR A 325 -5.26 21.32 8.10
CA THR A 325 -6.43 21.64 8.95
C THR A 325 -7.10 20.40 9.56
N LEU A 326 -6.68 19.22 9.18
CA LEU A 326 -7.22 17.95 9.67
C LEU A 326 -6.51 17.48 10.94
N GLN A 327 -5.26 17.92 11.11
CA GLN A 327 -4.44 17.68 12.30
C GLN A 327 -4.88 18.66 13.41
#